data_90ed1ba7c3f3cc9517ba5b8112515574
#
_entry.id   90ed1ba7c3f3cc9517ba5b8112515574
#
_cell.length_a   1.000
_cell.length_b   1.000
_cell.length_c   1.000
_cell.angle_alpha   90.00
_cell.angle_beta   90.00
_cell.angle_gamma   90.00
#
_symmetry.space_group_name_H-M   'P 1'
#
loop_
_entity.id
_entity.type
_entity.pdbx_description
1 polymer ?
#
loop_
_entity_poly.entity_id
_entity_poly.type
_entity_poly.pdbx_seq_one_letter_code
_entity_poly.pdbx_strand_id
1 'polypeptide(L)'
;MRTAAVIPVLGRQPLLQHTITRLLKVNKIDHVLCVGNLEDSRACTAAGAEFVQFKNSPLGAKWNHGFKIARDFNTDFIVFVGSSDWLSENWLDVMLPQMRYNDMIGVAGFTMCDIREKLRAVYWGGYKGQRSGEPIGIGRIISASALDRMNWQPFDNDRENSMDRMMYNRCDYVKLVPDTGVTALSISTGKWHNKHRFDEHYHDLIEGFNNRIAPETLTDEFPELLHLQKELYGNV
;
A
#
# COMPACT_ATOMS: atom_id res chain seq x y z
N MET A 1 -10.21 -7.86 17.79
CA MET A 1 -10.09 -7.20 16.48
C MET A 1 -8.77 -7.62 15.89
N ARG A 2 -8.79 -8.28 14.75
CA ARG A 2 -7.62 -8.80 14.04
C ARG A 2 -7.49 -8.13 12.67
N THR A 3 -6.28 -7.77 12.29
CA THR A 3 -6.02 -7.05 11.03
C THR A 3 -4.89 -7.73 10.26
N ALA A 4 -5.10 -7.98 8.97
CA ALA A 4 -4.07 -8.48 8.08
C ALA A 4 -3.73 -7.45 6.99
N ALA A 5 -2.45 -7.23 6.75
CA ALA A 5 -1.97 -6.54 5.56
C ALA A 5 -1.75 -7.57 4.44
N VAL A 6 -2.29 -7.32 3.25
CA VAL A 6 -2.10 -8.19 2.08
C VAL A 6 -1.25 -7.46 1.05
N ILE A 7 -0.19 -8.12 0.57
CA ILE A 7 0.78 -7.57 -0.39
C ILE A 7 0.87 -8.49 -1.61
N PRO A 8 0.46 -8.06 -2.82
CA PRO A 8 0.79 -8.76 -4.05
C PRO A 8 2.26 -8.50 -4.41
N VAL A 9 3.05 -9.55 -4.44
CA VAL A 9 4.51 -9.45 -4.61
C VAL A 9 4.94 -9.78 -6.03
N LEU A 10 5.85 -8.99 -6.60
CA LEU A 10 6.52 -9.26 -7.87
C LEU A 10 7.96 -8.76 -7.79
N GLY A 11 8.86 -9.58 -7.23
CA GLY A 11 10.26 -9.22 -7.02
C GLY A 11 10.44 -7.97 -6.13
N ARG A 12 11.26 -7.02 -6.57
CA ARG A 12 11.58 -5.74 -5.93
C ARG A 12 12.37 -5.83 -4.64
N GLN A 13 13.22 -6.82 -4.51
CA GLN A 13 14.12 -6.90 -3.37
C GLN A 13 15.34 -5.98 -3.56
N PRO A 14 15.83 -5.31 -2.50
CA PRO A 14 15.45 -5.43 -1.08
C PRO A 14 14.23 -4.58 -0.65
N LEU A 15 13.70 -3.71 -1.52
CA LEU A 15 12.57 -2.83 -1.16
C LEU A 15 11.40 -3.58 -0.51
N LEU A 16 11.05 -4.76 -1.05
CA LEU A 16 9.99 -5.62 -0.48
C LEU A 16 10.27 -5.99 0.98
N GLN A 17 11.50 -6.36 1.31
CA GLN A 17 11.87 -6.73 2.68
C GLN A 17 11.70 -5.54 3.63
N HIS A 18 12.13 -4.35 3.23
CA HIS A 18 11.90 -3.12 3.99
C HIS A 18 10.40 -2.80 4.13
N THR A 19 9.60 -3.01 3.07
CA THR A 19 8.15 -2.82 3.13
C THR A 19 7.51 -3.75 4.17
N ILE A 20 7.87 -5.03 4.18
CA ILE A 20 7.37 -6.01 5.16
C ILE A 20 7.79 -5.61 6.58
N THR A 21 9.08 -5.33 6.79
CA THR A 21 9.62 -4.92 8.09
C THR A 21 8.91 -3.66 8.61
N ARG A 22 8.62 -2.70 7.72
CA ARG A 22 7.88 -1.50 8.10
C ARG A 22 6.44 -1.80 8.49
N LEU A 23 5.75 -2.66 7.76
CA LEU A 23 4.37 -3.06 8.09
C LEU A 23 4.28 -3.78 9.43
N LEU A 24 5.27 -4.60 9.77
CA LEU A 24 5.33 -5.27 11.08
C LEU A 24 5.51 -4.28 12.25
N LYS A 25 5.90 -3.03 11.99
CA LYS A 25 5.96 -1.95 13.00
C LYS A 25 4.66 -1.16 13.10
N VAL A 26 3.75 -1.29 12.13
CA VAL A 26 2.45 -0.60 12.17
C VAL A 26 1.62 -1.21 13.30
N ASN A 27 1.22 -0.38 14.24
CA ASN A 27 0.40 -0.81 15.38
C ASN A 27 -0.86 -1.55 14.91
N LYS A 28 -1.22 -2.64 15.58
CA LYS A 28 -2.43 -3.42 15.32
C LYS A 28 -2.46 -4.19 13.98
N ILE A 29 -1.36 -4.29 13.26
CA ILE A 29 -1.23 -5.31 12.21
C ILE A 29 -0.84 -6.62 12.89
N ASP A 30 -1.73 -7.64 12.80
CA ASP A 30 -1.51 -8.95 13.39
C ASP A 30 -0.83 -9.91 12.40
N HIS A 31 -1.10 -9.73 11.10
CA HIS A 31 -0.58 -10.57 10.02
C HIS A 31 -0.11 -9.73 8.84
N VAL A 32 1.00 -10.12 8.23
CA VAL A 32 1.46 -9.60 6.93
C VAL A 32 1.51 -10.76 5.95
N LEU A 33 0.59 -10.81 4.99
CA LEU A 33 0.48 -11.87 4.00
C LEU A 33 0.99 -11.41 2.64
N CYS A 34 2.04 -12.05 2.16
CA CYS A 34 2.58 -11.87 0.83
C CYS A 34 2.02 -12.90 -0.15
N VAL A 35 1.58 -12.45 -1.33
CA VAL A 35 1.05 -13.30 -2.40
C VAL A 35 1.91 -13.14 -3.63
N GLY A 36 2.58 -14.19 -4.08
CA GLY A 36 3.53 -14.08 -5.20
C GLY A 36 4.04 -15.40 -5.76
N ASN A 37 5.02 -15.32 -6.64
CA ASN A 37 5.72 -16.49 -7.14
C ASN A 37 6.64 -17.09 -6.07
N LEU A 38 6.94 -18.37 -6.21
CA LEU A 38 7.79 -19.10 -5.26
C LEU A 38 9.17 -18.44 -5.04
N GLU A 39 9.69 -17.77 -6.06
CA GLU A 39 10.97 -17.04 -6.02
C GLU A 39 10.99 -15.93 -4.95
N ASP A 40 9.83 -15.34 -4.66
CA ASP A 40 9.69 -14.28 -3.66
C ASP A 40 9.57 -14.83 -2.21
N SER A 41 9.27 -16.11 -2.06
CA SER A 41 8.94 -16.75 -0.77
C SER A 41 10.03 -16.53 0.28
N ARG A 42 11.29 -16.81 -0.08
CA ARG A 42 12.42 -16.69 0.85
C ARG A 42 12.57 -15.27 1.40
N ALA A 43 12.41 -14.27 0.56
CA ALA A 43 12.53 -12.88 0.99
C ALA A 43 11.37 -12.45 1.89
N CYS A 44 10.15 -12.87 1.57
CA CYS A 44 8.97 -12.59 2.37
C CYS A 44 9.08 -13.23 3.77
N THR A 45 9.39 -14.52 3.83
CA THR A 45 9.48 -15.24 5.12
C THR A 45 10.68 -14.80 5.96
N ALA A 46 11.82 -14.48 5.33
CA ALA A 46 12.98 -13.93 6.04
C ALA A 46 12.70 -12.54 6.64
N ALA A 47 11.81 -11.76 6.04
CA ALA A 47 11.37 -10.47 6.58
C ALA A 47 10.24 -10.59 7.61
N GLY A 48 9.72 -11.79 7.89
CA GLY A 48 8.72 -12.06 8.90
C GLY A 48 7.26 -12.10 8.41
N ALA A 49 7.03 -12.13 7.09
CA ALA A 49 5.68 -12.26 6.54
C ALA A 49 5.28 -13.73 6.32
N GLU A 50 3.98 -14.02 6.39
CA GLU A 50 3.39 -15.22 5.82
C GLU A 50 3.45 -15.13 4.28
N PHE A 51 3.64 -16.27 3.63
CA PHE A 51 3.71 -16.31 2.17
C PHE A 51 2.77 -17.36 1.59
N VAL A 52 2.03 -16.96 0.57
CA VAL A 52 1.24 -17.90 -0.24
C VAL A 52 1.65 -17.79 -1.71
N GLN A 53 1.87 -18.95 -2.31
CA GLN A 53 2.24 -19.01 -3.72
C GLN A 53 1.02 -18.75 -4.61
N PHE A 54 1.16 -17.82 -5.54
CA PHE A 54 0.19 -17.58 -6.61
C PHE A 54 0.90 -16.99 -7.83
N LYS A 55 0.35 -17.24 -9.02
CA LYS A 55 0.87 -16.64 -10.27
C LYS A 55 0.74 -15.11 -10.24
N ASN A 56 1.66 -14.41 -10.91
CA ASN A 56 1.70 -12.96 -10.89
C ASN A 56 0.57 -12.26 -11.66
N SER A 57 -0.01 -12.93 -12.63
CA SER A 57 -1.07 -12.40 -13.49
C SER A 57 -2.21 -13.42 -13.61
N PRO A 58 -3.47 -12.99 -13.69
CA PRO A 58 -3.94 -11.60 -13.56
C PRO A 58 -3.87 -11.06 -12.11
N LEU A 59 -3.66 -9.74 -11.98
CA LEU A 59 -3.51 -9.11 -10.66
C LEU A 59 -4.77 -9.23 -9.79
N GLY A 60 -5.97 -9.15 -10.39
CA GLY A 60 -7.23 -9.33 -9.68
C GLY A 60 -7.37 -10.71 -9.04
N ALA A 61 -7.02 -11.78 -9.78
CA ALA A 61 -7.02 -13.14 -9.24
C ALA A 61 -6.01 -13.29 -8.09
N LYS A 62 -4.85 -12.65 -8.21
CA LYS A 62 -3.80 -12.66 -7.18
C LYS A 62 -4.27 -12.00 -5.88
N TRP A 63 -4.88 -10.82 -5.96
CA TRP A 63 -5.48 -10.15 -4.82
C TRP A 63 -6.59 -11.00 -4.16
N ASN A 64 -7.52 -11.52 -4.98
CA ASN A 64 -8.62 -12.36 -4.50
C ASN A 64 -8.12 -13.61 -3.76
N HIS A 65 -7.03 -14.20 -4.26
CA HIS A 65 -6.40 -15.35 -3.59
C HIS A 65 -5.87 -14.95 -2.20
N GLY A 66 -5.15 -13.84 -2.11
CA GLY A 66 -4.65 -13.32 -0.83
C GLY A 66 -5.76 -13.04 0.19
N PHE A 67 -6.86 -12.45 -0.26
CA PHE A 67 -8.01 -12.18 0.63
C PHE A 67 -8.66 -13.46 1.15
N LYS A 68 -8.81 -14.48 0.31
CA LYS A 68 -9.35 -15.80 0.75
C LYS A 68 -8.46 -16.44 1.81
N ILE A 69 -7.14 -16.36 1.67
CA ILE A 69 -6.21 -16.86 2.68
C ILE A 69 -6.28 -16.01 3.96
N ALA A 70 -6.36 -14.68 3.83
CA ALA A 70 -6.49 -13.78 4.99
C ALA A 70 -7.79 -14.03 5.79
N ARG A 71 -8.84 -14.54 5.16
CA ARG A 71 -10.06 -15.03 5.84
C ARG A 71 -9.76 -16.10 6.88
N ASP A 72 -8.85 -17.02 6.55
CA ASP A 72 -8.53 -18.16 7.43
C ASP A 72 -7.79 -17.72 8.71
N PHE A 73 -7.28 -16.48 8.74
CA PHE A 73 -6.74 -15.85 9.95
C PHE A 73 -7.81 -15.28 10.90
N ASN A 74 -9.10 -15.41 10.55
CA ASN A 74 -10.21 -14.78 11.25
C ASN A 74 -10.04 -13.26 11.41
N THR A 75 -9.62 -12.59 10.34
CA THR A 75 -9.40 -11.16 10.31
C THR A 75 -10.72 -10.38 10.28
N ASP A 76 -10.76 -9.29 11.05
CA ASP A 76 -11.87 -8.33 11.01
C ASP A 76 -11.68 -7.30 9.88
N PHE A 77 -10.43 -6.97 9.58
CA PHE A 77 -10.06 -5.94 8.61
C PHE A 77 -8.85 -6.35 7.76
N ILE A 78 -8.88 -5.98 6.49
CA ILE A 78 -7.76 -6.12 5.56
C ILE A 78 -7.21 -4.76 5.19
N VAL A 79 -5.89 -4.60 5.25
CA VAL A 79 -5.15 -3.42 4.78
C VAL A 79 -4.52 -3.74 3.43
N PHE A 80 -4.74 -2.85 2.46
CA PHE A 80 -4.14 -2.97 1.12
C PHE A 80 -2.79 -2.28 1.10
N VAL A 81 -1.77 -3.00 0.69
CA VAL A 81 -0.41 -2.46 0.58
C VAL A 81 0.29 -3.00 -0.66
N GLY A 82 0.87 -2.14 -1.45
CA GLY A 82 1.77 -2.54 -2.53
C GLY A 82 3.16 -2.90 -2.01
N SER A 83 3.95 -3.61 -2.81
CA SER A 83 5.31 -4.06 -2.45
C SER A 83 6.35 -2.91 -2.37
N SER A 84 5.92 -1.67 -2.55
CA SER A 84 6.72 -0.44 -2.45
C SER A 84 6.05 0.63 -1.58
N ASP A 85 5.03 0.26 -0.82
CA ASP A 85 4.22 1.21 -0.08
C ASP A 85 4.49 1.08 1.42
N TRP A 86 4.72 2.21 2.08
CA TRP A 86 4.97 2.28 3.51
C TRP A 86 3.90 3.10 4.20
N LEU A 87 3.61 2.76 5.45
CA LEU A 87 2.61 3.41 6.28
C LEU A 87 3.25 3.91 7.59
N SER A 88 2.75 5.00 8.15
CA SER A 88 3.07 5.45 9.50
C SER A 88 2.81 4.34 10.52
N GLU A 89 3.58 4.28 11.61
CA GLU A 89 3.38 3.26 12.66
C GLU A 89 2.01 3.34 13.32
N ASN A 90 1.48 4.56 13.47
CA ASN A 90 0.16 4.83 14.04
C ASN A 90 -0.99 4.75 13.02
N TRP A 91 -0.75 4.23 11.79
CA TRP A 91 -1.75 4.19 10.71
C TRP A 91 -3.10 3.63 11.18
N LEU A 92 -3.09 2.46 11.78
CA LEU A 92 -4.33 1.81 12.22
C LEU A 92 -4.92 2.42 13.49
N ASP A 93 -4.13 3.12 14.30
CA ASP A 93 -4.65 3.85 15.47
C ASP A 93 -5.57 4.99 15.03
N VAL A 94 -5.22 5.66 13.93
CA VAL A 94 -6.01 6.76 13.36
C VAL A 94 -7.17 6.23 12.50
N MET A 95 -6.92 5.20 11.68
CA MET A 95 -7.86 4.75 10.67
C MET A 95 -8.97 3.85 11.24
N LEU A 96 -8.66 2.86 12.08
CA LEU A 96 -9.66 1.88 12.54
C LEU A 96 -10.86 2.47 13.28
N PRO A 97 -10.74 3.53 14.08
CA PRO A 97 -11.91 4.17 14.70
C PRO A 97 -12.94 4.68 13.67
N GLN A 98 -12.50 4.91 12.42
CA GLN A 98 -13.35 5.39 11.33
C GLN A 98 -14.11 4.26 10.61
N MET A 99 -13.80 2.99 10.90
CA MET A 99 -14.45 1.84 10.23
C MET A 99 -15.87 1.55 10.72
N ARG A 100 -16.31 2.11 11.85
CA ARG A 100 -17.51 1.69 12.60
C ARG A 100 -18.78 1.44 11.76
N TYR A 101 -18.99 2.23 10.71
CA TYR A 101 -20.17 2.14 9.83
C TYR A 101 -19.80 2.10 8.36
N ASN A 102 -18.55 1.82 8.06
CA ASN A 102 -18.05 1.84 6.70
C ASN A 102 -17.56 0.46 6.26
N ASP A 103 -17.83 0.12 5.01
CA ASP A 103 -17.30 -1.07 4.37
C ASP A 103 -15.80 -0.91 4.12
N MET A 104 -15.44 0.28 3.69
CA MET A 104 -14.08 0.63 3.31
C MET A 104 -13.75 2.07 3.71
N ILE A 105 -12.53 2.26 4.16
CA ILE A 105 -11.96 3.59 4.37
C ILE A 105 -10.59 3.71 3.71
N GLY A 106 -10.15 4.92 3.48
CA GLY A 106 -8.80 5.23 3.02
C GLY A 106 -8.59 6.72 2.96
N VAL A 107 -7.38 7.14 2.65
CA VAL A 107 -7.03 8.55 2.48
C VAL A 107 -7.18 8.99 1.03
N ALA A 108 -7.26 10.30 0.81
CA ALA A 108 -7.37 10.84 -0.54
C ALA A 108 -6.04 10.81 -1.27
N GLY A 109 -4.94 11.12 -0.60
CA GLY A 109 -3.63 11.31 -1.18
C GLY A 109 -2.53 10.50 -0.52
N PHE A 110 -1.33 10.58 -1.09
CA PHE A 110 -0.13 9.92 -0.57
C PHE A 110 1.11 10.68 -1.00
N THR A 111 2.23 10.41 -0.34
CA THR A 111 3.53 10.94 -0.72
C THR A 111 4.25 9.98 -1.68
N MET A 112 4.64 10.48 -2.83
CA MET A 112 5.58 9.80 -3.73
C MET A 112 7.00 10.18 -3.33
N CYS A 113 7.87 9.20 -3.14
CA CYS A 113 9.25 9.38 -2.75
C CYS A 113 10.19 8.70 -3.75
N ASP A 114 11.13 9.46 -4.29
CA ASP A 114 12.22 8.95 -5.12
C ASP A 114 13.52 8.94 -4.30
N ILE A 115 14.15 7.76 -4.23
CA ILE A 115 15.35 7.53 -3.41
C ILE A 115 16.63 7.31 -4.23
N ARG A 116 16.64 7.61 -5.55
CA ARG A 116 17.77 7.30 -6.45
C ARG A 116 19.07 8.04 -6.04
N GLU A 117 19.17 9.32 -6.35
CA GLU A 117 20.40 10.11 -6.10
C GLU A 117 20.24 10.99 -4.87
N LYS A 118 19.18 11.79 -4.86
CA LYS A 118 18.77 12.61 -3.72
C LYS A 118 17.33 12.25 -3.40
N LEU A 119 17.05 12.13 -2.12
CA LEU A 119 15.69 11.92 -1.67
C LEU A 119 14.82 13.08 -2.13
N ARG A 120 13.81 12.80 -2.95
CA ARG A 120 12.84 13.77 -3.44
C ARG A 120 11.45 13.28 -3.11
N ALA A 121 10.60 14.15 -2.63
CA ALA A 121 9.24 13.77 -2.29
C ALA A 121 8.22 14.82 -2.73
N VAL A 122 7.06 14.34 -3.12
CA VAL A 122 5.92 15.15 -3.51
C VAL A 122 4.62 14.52 -3.03
N TYR A 123 3.73 15.33 -2.48
CA TYR A 123 2.41 14.88 -2.09
C TYR A 123 1.45 14.95 -3.28
N TRP A 124 0.80 13.83 -3.57
CA TRP A 124 -0.30 13.77 -4.53
C TRP A 124 -1.63 13.75 -3.79
N GLY A 125 -2.45 14.78 -3.99
CA GLY A 125 -3.69 15.02 -3.25
C GLY A 125 -4.90 14.17 -3.68
N GLY A 126 -4.70 13.12 -4.48
CA GLY A 126 -5.74 12.17 -4.82
C GLY A 126 -6.48 12.44 -6.13
N TYR A 127 -7.50 11.64 -6.34
CA TYR A 127 -8.30 11.67 -7.57
C TYR A 127 -9.16 12.92 -7.67
N LYS A 128 -9.31 13.43 -8.90
CA LYS A 128 -10.14 14.60 -9.23
C LYS A 128 -11.25 14.24 -10.22
N GLY A 129 -12.20 15.16 -10.42
CA GLY A 129 -13.30 15.00 -11.36
C GLY A 129 -14.24 13.85 -10.99
N GLN A 130 -14.51 12.97 -11.93
CA GLN A 130 -15.42 11.82 -11.72
C GLN A 130 -14.93 10.81 -10.67
N ARG A 131 -13.68 10.88 -10.27
CA ARG A 131 -13.08 10.02 -9.25
C ARG A 131 -12.91 10.73 -7.90
N SER A 132 -13.38 11.95 -7.78
CA SER A 132 -13.35 12.68 -6.52
C SER A 132 -14.12 11.90 -5.44
N GLY A 133 -13.50 11.72 -4.28
CA GLY A 133 -14.09 10.91 -3.20
C GLY A 133 -13.65 9.45 -3.18
N GLU A 134 -12.94 8.97 -4.19
CA GLU A 134 -12.35 7.63 -4.15
C GLU A 134 -11.08 7.65 -3.29
N PRO A 135 -10.95 6.76 -2.29
CA PRO A 135 -9.69 6.60 -1.58
C PRO A 135 -8.63 5.98 -2.49
N ILE A 136 -7.37 6.34 -2.25
CA ILE A 136 -6.23 5.72 -2.92
C ILE A 136 -6.04 4.26 -2.49
N GLY A 137 -5.25 3.48 -3.25
CA GLY A 137 -4.98 2.07 -2.95
C GLY A 137 -4.14 1.83 -1.70
N ILE A 138 -3.19 2.73 -1.42
CA ILE A 138 -2.21 2.57 -0.35
C ILE A 138 -2.89 2.69 1.02
N GLY A 139 -2.71 1.68 1.88
CA GLY A 139 -3.21 1.70 3.25
C GLY A 139 -4.73 1.68 3.39
N ARG A 140 -5.47 1.46 2.30
CA ARG A 140 -6.92 1.29 2.31
C ARG A 140 -7.31 0.12 3.20
N ILE A 141 -8.38 0.29 3.97
CA ILE A 141 -8.89 -0.73 4.88
C ILE A 141 -10.29 -1.14 4.46
N ILE A 142 -10.55 -2.43 4.36
CA ILE A 142 -11.86 -3.01 4.10
C ILE A 142 -12.25 -3.96 5.23
N SER A 143 -13.54 -3.99 5.59
CA SER A 143 -14.04 -4.91 6.60
C SER A 143 -14.22 -6.32 6.04
N ALA A 144 -14.03 -7.34 6.91
CA ALA A 144 -14.31 -8.72 6.56
C ALA A 144 -15.78 -8.91 6.16
N SER A 145 -16.71 -8.22 6.82
CA SER A 145 -18.13 -8.27 6.46
C SER A 145 -18.44 -7.76 5.04
N ALA A 146 -17.72 -6.74 4.57
CA ALA A 146 -17.82 -6.30 3.18
C ALA A 146 -17.23 -7.34 2.23
N LEU A 147 -16.10 -7.94 2.58
CA LEU A 147 -15.49 -9.02 1.80
C LEU A 147 -16.35 -10.29 1.76
N ASP A 148 -17.04 -10.63 2.86
CA ASP A 148 -17.98 -11.76 2.89
C ASP A 148 -19.12 -11.57 1.90
N ARG A 149 -19.68 -10.36 1.79
CA ARG A 149 -20.72 -10.04 0.78
C ARG A 149 -20.20 -10.18 -0.66
N MET A 150 -18.90 -10.04 -0.86
CA MET A 150 -18.22 -10.20 -2.15
C MET A 150 -17.59 -11.60 -2.33
N ASN A 151 -17.91 -12.57 -1.44
CA ASN A 151 -17.28 -13.89 -1.42
C ASN A 151 -15.73 -13.84 -1.40
N TRP A 152 -15.15 -12.84 -0.74
CA TRP A 152 -13.71 -12.57 -0.68
C TRP A 152 -13.07 -12.41 -2.06
N GLN A 153 -13.85 -11.93 -3.04
CA GLN A 153 -13.43 -11.68 -4.42
C GLN A 153 -13.87 -10.27 -4.87
N PRO A 154 -13.30 -9.21 -4.28
CA PRO A 154 -13.67 -7.85 -4.66
C PRO A 154 -13.22 -7.44 -6.06
N PHE A 155 -12.40 -8.25 -6.73
CA PHE A 155 -11.91 -7.99 -8.08
C PHE A 155 -12.38 -9.04 -9.07
N ASP A 156 -12.53 -8.66 -10.34
CA ASP A 156 -12.67 -9.63 -11.42
C ASP A 156 -11.34 -10.36 -11.60
N ASN A 157 -11.40 -11.68 -11.80
CA ASN A 157 -10.18 -12.50 -11.81
C ASN A 157 -9.26 -12.24 -13.02
N ASP A 158 -9.76 -11.62 -14.08
CA ASP A 158 -9.01 -11.26 -15.28
C ASP A 158 -8.42 -9.84 -15.26
N ARG A 159 -8.66 -9.09 -14.18
CA ARG A 159 -8.20 -7.69 -14.05
C ARG A 159 -6.70 -7.56 -13.85
N GLU A 160 -6.12 -6.57 -14.56
CA GLU A 160 -4.72 -6.17 -14.40
C GLU A 160 -4.56 -4.74 -13.86
N ASN A 161 -5.62 -3.92 -13.88
CA ASN A 161 -5.58 -2.52 -13.48
C ASN A 161 -6.93 -2.03 -12.94
N SER A 162 -7.00 -0.76 -12.54
CA SER A 162 -8.24 -0.11 -12.07
C SER A 162 -8.83 -0.75 -10.80
N MET A 163 -8.01 -1.41 -9.98
CA MET A 163 -8.42 -2.07 -8.75
C MET A 163 -9.13 -1.10 -7.79
N ASP A 164 -8.61 0.13 -7.67
CA ASP A 164 -9.15 1.14 -6.76
C ASP A 164 -10.60 1.47 -7.08
N ARG A 165 -10.86 1.77 -8.36
CA ARG A 165 -12.21 2.09 -8.85
C ARG A 165 -13.17 0.92 -8.69
N MET A 166 -12.71 -0.28 -9.01
CA MET A 166 -13.55 -1.47 -8.91
C MET A 166 -13.98 -1.72 -7.48
N MET A 167 -13.06 -1.69 -6.54
CA MET A 167 -13.40 -1.88 -5.13
C MET A 167 -14.30 -0.77 -4.60
N TYR A 168 -14.01 0.49 -4.96
CA TYR A 168 -14.87 1.62 -4.61
C TYR A 168 -16.32 1.40 -5.04
N ASN A 169 -16.52 0.93 -6.27
CA ASN A 169 -17.87 0.68 -6.82
C ASN A 169 -18.59 -0.53 -6.20
N ARG A 170 -17.89 -1.39 -5.48
CA ARG A 170 -18.47 -2.61 -4.84
C ARG A 170 -18.72 -2.46 -3.36
N CYS A 171 -18.28 -1.36 -2.76
CA CYS A 171 -18.57 -1.03 -1.37
C CYS A 171 -19.76 -0.07 -1.29
N ASP A 172 -20.71 -0.35 -0.38
CA ASP A 172 -21.89 0.49 -0.18
C ASP A 172 -21.55 1.76 0.63
N TYR A 173 -20.65 1.60 1.61
CA TYR A 173 -20.26 2.67 2.52
C TYR A 173 -18.75 2.89 2.49
N VAL A 174 -18.32 3.94 1.81
CA VAL A 174 -16.91 4.32 1.69
C VAL A 174 -16.67 5.68 2.32
N LYS A 175 -15.60 5.79 3.11
CA LYS A 175 -15.22 7.05 3.75
C LYS A 175 -13.79 7.43 3.41
N LEU A 176 -13.59 8.67 2.96
CA LEU A 176 -12.29 9.31 2.98
C LEU A 176 -12.00 9.80 4.40
N VAL A 177 -10.85 9.40 4.92
CA VAL A 177 -10.33 9.85 6.20
C VAL A 177 -9.29 10.93 5.90
N PRO A 178 -9.32 12.07 6.60
CA PRO A 178 -8.23 13.05 6.54
C PRO A 178 -6.91 12.37 6.92
N ASP A 179 -5.86 12.63 6.15
CA ASP A 179 -4.51 12.10 6.38
C ASP A 179 -3.72 12.88 7.44
N THR A 180 -4.42 13.57 8.35
CA THR A 180 -3.81 14.34 9.41
C THR A 180 -3.11 13.43 10.41
N GLY A 181 -1.80 13.56 10.55
CA GLY A 181 -0.99 12.81 11.50
C GLY A 181 -0.70 11.36 11.08
N VAL A 182 -0.91 11.00 9.81
CA VAL A 182 -0.52 9.73 9.20
C VAL A 182 0.02 9.96 7.80
N THR A 183 0.96 9.13 7.39
CA THR A 183 1.59 9.19 6.06
C THR A 183 1.45 7.85 5.34
N ALA A 184 0.93 7.89 4.11
CA ALA A 184 1.05 6.83 3.14
C ALA A 184 2.15 7.20 2.14
N LEU A 185 3.15 6.35 1.98
CA LEU A 185 4.34 6.60 1.17
C LEU A 185 4.46 5.56 0.07
N SER A 186 4.68 5.99 -1.17
CA SER A 186 5.04 5.11 -2.28
C SER A 186 6.46 5.39 -2.74
N ILE A 187 7.32 4.36 -2.72
CA ILE A 187 8.75 4.48 -2.98
C ILE A 187 9.06 4.13 -4.43
N SER A 188 9.73 5.07 -5.11
CA SER A 188 10.28 4.89 -6.45
C SER A 188 11.80 4.74 -6.37
N THR A 189 12.31 3.69 -7.02
CA THR A 189 13.75 3.41 -7.05
C THR A 189 14.35 3.54 -8.45
N GLY A 190 13.53 3.71 -9.49
CA GLY A 190 13.99 3.68 -10.88
C GLY A 190 14.49 2.31 -11.38
N LYS A 191 14.70 1.32 -10.48
CA LYS A 191 15.17 -0.03 -10.85
C LYS A 191 14.03 -0.95 -11.30
N TRP A 192 12.81 -0.69 -10.84
CA TRP A 192 11.63 -1.49 -11.15
C TRP A 192 10.52 -0.60 -11.69
N HIS A 193 9.71 -1.14 -12.57
CA HIS A 193 8.53 -0.44 -13.06
C HIS A 193 7.53 -0.21 -11.93
N ASN A 194 7.42 1.03 -11.50
CA ASN A 194 6.25 1.49 -10.77
C ASN A 194 5.22 1.97 -11.78
N LYS A 195 3.95 1.69 -11.54
CA LYS A 195 2.84 2.13 -12.39
C LYS A 195 2.81 3.67 -12.54
N HIS A 196 3.31 4.36 -11.53
CA HIS A 196 3.49 5.81 -11.54
C HIS A 196 5.00 6.09 -11.55
N ARG A 197 5.51 6.54 -12.68
CA ARG A 197 6.89 6.99 -12.78
C ARG A 197 7.01 8.34 -12.08
N PHE A 198 7.87 8.43 -11.09
CA PHE A 198 8.10 9.66 -10.35
C PHE A 198 8.41 10.84 -11.28
N ASP A 199 9.26 10.63 -12.28
CA ASP A 199 9.70 11.68 -13.20
C ASP A 199 8.56 12.21 -14.09
N GLU A 200 7.61 11.36 -14.50
CA GLU A 200 6.46 11.77 -15.34
C GLU A 200 5.46 12.62 -14.55
N HIS A 201 5.29 12.33 -13.27
CA HIS A 201 4.32 13.04 -12.42
C HIS A 201 4.94 14.19 -11.62
N TYR A 202 6.26 14.18 -11.43
CA TYR A 202 6.94 15.15 -10.59
C TYR A 202 6.83 16.58 -11.15
N HIS A 203 7.02 16.76 -12.46
CA HIS A 203 6.88 18.06 -13.11
C HIS A 203 5.45 18.58 -13.05
N ASP A 204 4.47 17.77 -13.41
CA ASP A 204 3.04 18.14 -13.40
C ASP A 204 2.56 18.51 -11.99
N LEU A 205 3.07 17.83 -10.97
CA LEU A 205 2.69 18.03 -9.56
C LEU A 205 3.39 19.24 -8.93
N ILE A 206 4.60 19.59 -9.38
CA ILE A 206 5.33 20.74 -8.86
C ILE A 206 4.91 22.03 -9.54
N GLU A 207 4.67 22.03 -10.84
CA GLU A 207 4.25 23.24 -11.59
C GLU A 207 2.87 23.73 -11.16
N GLY A 208 2.00 22.84 -10.67
CA GLY A 208 0.65 23.19 -10.24
C GLY A 208 0.47 23.50 -8.74
N PHE A 209 1.37 23.06 -7.86
CA PHE A 209 1.19 23.15 -6.41
C PHE A 209 2.53 23.13 -5.66
N ASN A 210 2.62 23.86 -4.55
CA ASN A 210 3.73 23.81 -3.59
C ASN A 210 3.70 22.49 -2.76
N ASN A 211 3.62 21.34 -3.41
CA ASN A 211 3.41 20.03 -2.79
C ASN A 211 4.73 19.29 -2.48
N ARG A 212 5.86 20.01 -2.47
CA ARG A 212 7.15 19.42 -2.06
C ARG A 212 7.12 19.10 -0.57
N ILE A 213 7.57 17.92 -0.23
CA ILE A 213 7.80 17.53 1.15
C ILE A 213 9.31 17.58 1.40
N ALA A 214 9.71 18.19 2.48
CA ALA A 214 11.10 18.23 2.88
C ALA A 214 11.61 16.80 3.14
N PRO A 215 12.75 16.39 2.58
CA PRO A 215 13.31 15.06 2.81
C PRO A 215 13.47 14.71 4.29
N GLU A 216 13.84 15.68 5.11
CA GLU A 216 14.04 15.54 6.55
C GLU A 216 12.75 15.08 7.24
N THR A 217 11.61 15.64 6.87
CA THR A 217 10.30 15.24 7.40
C THR A 217 10.02 13.75 7.16
N LEU A 218 10.40 13.22 5.99
CA LEU A 218 10.22 11.81 5.69
C LEU A 218 11.23 10.92 6.40
N THR A 219 12.48 11.34 6.50
CA THR A 219 13.50 10.54 7.18
C THR A 219 13.33 10.53 8.69
N ASP A 220 12.69 11.54 9.27
CA ASP A 220 12.29 11.54 10.68
C ASP A 220 11.20 10.49 10.94
N GLU A 221 10.23 10.37 10.05
CA GLU A 221 9.14 9.38 10.17
C GLU A 221 9.53 7.99 9.66
N PHE A 222 10.36 7.91 8.61
CA PHE A 222 10.81 6.69 7.95
C PHE A 222 12.34 6.65 7.84
N PRO A 223 13.07 6.48 8.96
CA PRO A 223 14.53 6.48 8.95
C PRO A 223 15.12 5.35 8.09
N GLU A 224 14.36 4.29 7.87
CA GLU A 224 14.75 3.18 7.00
C GLU A 224 14.93 3.59 5.51
N LEU A 225 14.42 4.75 5.08
CA LEU A 225 14.63 5.26 3.72
C LEU A 225 16.12 5.45 3.39
N LEU A 226 16.88 5.99 4.34
CA LEU A 226 18.33 6.16 4.16
C LEU A 226 19.06 4.83 4.10
N HIS A 227 18.62 3.84 4.86
CA HIS A 227 19.16 2.48 4.82
C HIS A 227 18.92 1.81 3.46
N LEU A 228 17.68 1.87 2.99
CA LEU A 228 17.29 1.33 1.69
C LEU A 228 18.04 2.04 0.54
N GLN A 229 18.18 3.38 0.61
CA GLN A 229 18.95 4.13 -0.38
C GLN A 229 20.40 3.67 -0.45
N LYS A 230 21.06 3.56 0.71
CA LYS A 230 22.44 3.07 0.81
C LYS A 230 22.60 1.64 0.29
N GLU A 231 21.68 0.76 0.60
CA GLU A 231 21.69 -0.64 0.14
C GLU A 231 21.54 -0.74 -1.38
N LEU A 232 20.71 0.09 -1.99
CA LEU A 232 20.45 0.05 -3.43
C LEU A 232 21.50 0.78 -4.28
N TYR A 233 22.10 1.86 -3.76
CA TYR A 233 22.93 2.78 -4.55
C TYR A 233 24.32 3.02 -3.95
N GLY A 234 24.63 2.47 -2.77
CA GLY A 234 25.86 2.76 -2.05
C GLY A 234 25.81 4.08 -1.28
N ASN A 235 26.98 4.57 -0.85
CA ASN A 235 27.06 5.91 -0.25
C ASN A 235 26.92 6.95 -1.38
N VAL A 236 25.79 7.61 -1.45
CA VAL A 236 25.51 8.75 -2.33
C VAL A 236 25.98 10.03 -1.67
#